data_85fcf28f480451940af4d6920fd826e7
#
_entry.id   85fcf28f480451940af4d6920fd826e7
#
_cell.length_a   1.000
_cell.length_b   1.000
_cell.length_c   1.000
_cell.angle_alpha   90.00
_cell.angle_beta   90.00
_cell.angle_gamma   90.00
#
_symmetry.space_group_name_H-M   'P 1'
#
loop_
_entity.id
_entity.type
_entity.pdbx_description
1 polymer ?
#
loop_
_entity_poly.entity_id
_entity_poly.type
_entity_poly.pdbx_seq_one_letter_code
_entity_poly.pdbx_strand_id
1 'polypeptide(L)'
;LRTYGCGITSLAMLSTYMTDTELTPPEMCRRYGNYCHSDGTDGMIFINEPPVLGYFFKERVFSPDDALKALEDGYVVVSLQNFGYWTSKGHYIVLEKVDEDGVQVRDSNVYNYKKLPAHKNDRHAWKNIYPNNVSWWVFEKKQVRSPLCTRCGNPNACENGILNTDYLCQKCRTALCRR
;
A
#
# COMPACT_ATOMS: atom_id res chain seq x y z
N LEU A 1 7.83 -18.64 -0.69
CA LEU A 1 8.23 -17.21 -0.56
C LEU A 1 9.69 -16.94 -0.94
N ARG A 2 10.60 -17.93 -0.96
CA ARG A 2 12.04 -17.68 -1.15
C ARG A 2 12.42 -17.06 -2.51
N THR A 3 11.68 -17.27 -3.57
CA THR A 3 12.09 -16.86 -4.92
C THR A 3 11.15 -15.83 -5.57
N TYR A 4 9.87 -15.84 -5.24
CA TYR A 4 8.84 -15.05 -5.95
C TYR A 4 7.82 -14.39 -5.01
N GLY A 5 8.19 -14.20 -3.76
CA GLY A 5 7.28 -13.65 -2.73
C GLY A 5 7.25 -12.12 -2.63
N CYS A 6 7.96 -11.37 -3.49
CA CYS A 6 8.06 -9.92 -3.36
C CYS A 6 6.70 -9.23 -3.52
N GLY A 7 5.84 -9.67 -4.44
CA GLY A 7 4.52 -9.10 -4.61
C GLY A 7 3.60 -9.34 -3.40
N ILE A 8 3.56 -10.57 -2.89
CA ILE A 8 2.81 -10.90 -1.67
C ILE A 8 3.32 -10.12 -0.46
N THR A 9 4.65 -10.00 -0.32
CA THR A 9 5.25 -9.22 0.76
C THR A 9 4.95 -7.73 0.61
N SER A 10 4.99 -7.20 -0.62
CA SER A 10 4.59 -5.83 -0.90
C SER A 10 3.11 -5.58 -0.59
N LEU A 11 2.23 -6.55 -0.90
CA LEU A 11 0.82 -6.45 -0.52
C LEU A 11 0.64 -6.44 1.00
N ALA A 12 1.40 -7.26 1.74
CA ALA A 12 1.38 -7.27 3.20
C ALA A 12 1.83 -5.93 3.79
N MET A 13 2.96 -5.38 3.32
CA MET A 13 3.47 -4.07 3.74
C MET A 13 2.49 -2.95 3.42
N LEU A 14 1.98 -2.92 2.18
CA LEU A 14 0.97 -1.96 1.76
C LEU A 14 -0.27 -2.03 2.65
N SER A 15 -0.82 -3.23 2.86
CA SER A 15 -2.04 -3.41 3.65
C SER A 15 -1.84 -3.00 5.11
N THR A 16 -0.70 -3.36 5.70
CA THR A 16 -0.36 -2.93 7.06
C THR A 16 -0.29 -1.41 7.15
N TYR A 17 0.38 -0.76 6.20
CA TYR A 17 0.49 0.71 6.16
C TYR A 17 -0.88 1.40 5.96
N MET A 18 -1.71 0.83 5.08
CA MET A 18 -3.00 1.43 4.70
C MET A 18 -4.09 1.27 5.75
N THR A 19 -4.04 0.19 6.54
CA THR A 19 -5.12 -0.19 7.47
C THR A 19 -4.74 -0.08 8.94
N ASP A 20 -3.46 0.19 9.25
CA ASP A 20 -2.89 0.15 10.59
C ASP A 20 -3.08 -1.24 11.29
N THR A 21 -3.32 -2.29 10.48
CA THR A 21 -3.48 -3.68 10.95
C THR A 21 -2.32 -4.50 10.44
N GLU A 22 -1.59 -5.15 11.34
CA GLU A 22 -0.47 -6.00 10.95
C GLU A 22 -0.95 -7.20 10.14
N LEU A 23 -0.51 -7.27 8.88
CA LEU A 23 -0.77 -8.39 7.97
C LEU A 23 0.56 -8.99 7.53
N THR A 24 0.81 -10.21 7.96
CA THR A 24 2.11 -10.86 7.71
C THR A 24 2.19 -11.49 6.31
N PRO A 25 3.39 -11.53 5.68
CA PRO A 25 3.56 -12.19 4.40
C PRO A 25 3.09 -13.67 4.37
N PRO A 26 3.32 -14.49 5.42
CA PRO A 26 2.77 -15.85 5.45
C PRO A 26 1.24 -15.89 5.43
N GLU A 27 0.58 -14.97 6.12
CA GLU A 27 -0.87 -14.88 6.10
C GLU A 27 -1.40 -14.47 4.72
N MET A 28 -0.80 -13.45 4.11
CA MET A 28 -1.14 -13.02 2.77
C MET A 28 -0.90 -14.13 1.74
N CYS A 29 0.15 -14.91 1.90
CA CYS A 29 0.41 -16.06 1.04
C CYS A 29 -0.66 -17.16 1.18
N ARG A 30 -1.17 -17.41 2.38
CA ARG A 30 -2.30 -18.36 2.57
C ARG A 30 -3.59 -17.86 1.93
N ARG A 31 -3.84 -16.56 1.97
CA ARG A 31 -5.06 -15.96 1.39
C ARG A 31 -5.00 -15.84 -0.12
N TYR A 32 -3.85 -15.44 -0.66
CA TYR A 32 -3.70 -14.97 -2.03
C TYR A 32 -2.60 -15.70 -2.81
N GLY A 33 -2.25 -16.91 -2.38
CA GLY A 33 -1.21 -17.72 -3.03
C GLY A 33 -1.50 -18.10 -4.48
N ASN A 34 -2.77 -18.02 -4.90
CA ASN A 34 -3.20 -18.22 -6.29
C ASN A 34 -2.66 -17.17 -7.26
N TYR A 35 -2.21 -16.00 -6.77
CA TYR A 35 -1.50 -14.99 -7.56
C TYR A 35 0.01 -15.25 -7.67
N CYS A 36 0.53 -16.27 -7.00
CA CYS A 36 1.94 -16.63 -7.05
C CYS A 36 2.19 -17.68 -8.12
N HIS A 37 3.00 -17.34 -9.10
CA HIS A 37 3.43 -18.21 -10.20
C HIS A 37 4.93 -18.54 -10.09
N SER A 38 5.41 -19.43 -10.96
CA SER A 38 6.83 -19.85 -10.99
C SER A 38 7.79 -18.72 -11.36
N ASP A 39 7.32 -17.68 -12.03
CA ASP A 39 8.06 -16.52 -12.52
C ASP A 39 7.81 -15.23 -11.71
N GLY A 40 6.86 -15.25 -10.77
CA GLY A 40 6.59 -14.09 -9.93
C GLY A 40 5.18 -14.04 -9.33
N THR A 41 4.78 -12.84 -8.92
CA THR A 41 3.43 -12.55 -8.45
C THR A 41 2.68 -11.78 -9.53
N ASP A 42 1.46 -12.22 -9.85
CA ASP A 42 0.58 -11.49 -10.76
C ASP A 42 0.19 -10.13 -10.18
N GLY A 43 0.45 -9.07 -10.95
CA GLY A 43 0.11 -7.69 -10.55
C GLY A 43 -1.39 -7.43 -10.39
N MET A 44 -2.25 -8.32 -10.88
CA MET A 44 -3.69 -8.24 -10.67
C MET A 44 -4.09 -8.31 -9.18
N ILE A 45 -3.22 -8.86 -8.33
CA ILE A 45 -3.42 -8.86 -6.87
C ILE A 45 -3.59 -7.44 -6.32
N PHE A 46 -2.88 -6.46 -6.90
CA PHE A 46 -2.95 -5.05 -6.48
C PHE A 46 -4.21 -4.33 -6.98
N ILE A 47 -4.98 -4.95 -7.84
CA ILE A 47 -6.24 -4.41 -8.37
C ILE A 47 -7.43 -5.05 -7.66
N ASN A 48 -7.41 -6.37 -7.50
CA ASN A 48 -8.55 -7.14 -7.06
C ASN A 48 -8.73 -7.17 -5.54
N GLU A 49 -7.62 -7.20 -4.78
CA GLU A 49 -7.66 -7.49 -3.34
C GLU A 49 -7.76 -6.26 -2.42
N PRO A 50 -7.32 -5.04 -2.79
CA PRO A 50 -7.38 -3.87 -1.92
C PRO A 50 -8.76 -3.58 -1.31
N PRO A 51 -9.88 -3.68 -2.05
CA PRO A 51 -11.20 -3.41 -1.47
C PRO A 51 -11.57 -4.34 -0.31
N VAL A 52 -11.15 -5.61 -0.40
CA VAL A 52 -11.37 -6.61 0.65
C VAL A 52 -10.49 -6.33 1.87
N LEU A 53 -9.32 -5.73 1.64
CA LEU A 53 -8.35 -5.37 2.67
C LEU A 53 -8.61 -4.01 3.32
N GLY A 54 -9.60 -3.24 2.83
CA GLY A 54 -10.04 -2.02 3.48
C GLY A 54 -9.43 -0.72 2.95
N TYR A 55 -8.80 -0.75 1.77
CA TYR A 55 -8.32 0.42 1.05
C TYR A 55 -8.65 0.33 -0.43
N PHE A 56 -8.33 1.36 -1.24
CA PHE A 56 -8.76 1.38 -2.63
C PHE A 56 -7.58 1.42 -3.60
N PHE A 57 -7.63 0.55 -4.60
CA PHE A 57 -6.89 0.73 -5.84
C PHE A 57 -7.52 1.91 -6.60
N LYS A 58 -6.72 2.93 -6.89
CA LYS A 58 -7.17 4.11 -7.62
C LYS A 58 -6.99 3.92 -9.12
N GLU A 59 -5.75 3.70 -9.53
CA GLU A 59 -5.39 3.59 -10.93
C GLU A 59 -4.03 2.91 -11.12
N ARG A 60 -3.77 2.51 -12.35
CA ARG A 60 -2.46 2.07 -12.80
C ARG A 60 -1.87 3.12 -13.73
N VAL A 61 -0.67 3.57 -13.43
CA VAL A 61 0.03 4.57 -14.25
C VAL A 61 1.32 4.01 -14.82
N PHE A 62 1.79 4.58 -15.93
CA PHE A 62 2.98 4.16 -16.65
C PHE A 62 3.99 5.30 -16.81
N SER A 63 3.57 6.52 -16.58
CA SER A 63 4.43 7.71 -16.59
C SER A 63 5.11 7.89 -15.24
N PRO A 64 6.43 8.15 -15.19
CA PRO A 64 7.13 8.52 -13.97
C PRO A 64 6.56 9.79 -13.32
N ASP A 65 6.14 10.76 -14.11
CA ASP A 65 5.61 12.03 -13.62
C ASP A 65 4.25 11.84 -12.94
N ASP A 66 3.38 10.97 -13.50
CA ASP A 66 2.10 10.64 -12.88
C ASP A 66 2.29 9.88 -11.56
N ALA A 67 3.27 8.97 -11.49
CA ALA A 67 3.58 8.24 -10.28
C ALA A 67 4.17 9.16 -9.19
N LEU A 68 5.05 10.09 -9.56
CA LEU A 68 5.60 11.08 -8.64
C LEU A 68 4.51 12.01 -8.13
N LYS A 69 3.66 12.52 -9.03
CA LYS A 69 2.52 13.35 -8.66
C LYS A 69 1.56 12.62 -7.71
N ALA A 70 1.29 11.34 -7.92
CA ALA A 70 0.47 10.57 -7.00
C ALA A 70 1.07 10.53 -5.58
N LEU A 71 2.40 10.37 -5.45
CA LEU A 71 3.10 10.43 -4.16
C LEU A 71 3.02 11.82 -3.52
N GLU A 72 3.18 12.88 -4.32
CA GLU A 72 3.05 14.29 -3.87
C GLU A 72 1.63 14.59 -3.39
N ASP A 73 0.62 14.01 -4.04
CA ASP A 73 -0.78 14.11 -3.66
C ASP A 73 -1.13 13.23 -2.42
N GLY A 74 -0.15 12.51 -1.84
CA GLY A 74 -0.30 11.71 -0.62
C GLY A 74 -0.82 10.28 -0.84
N TYR A 75 -0.86 9.80 -2.07
CA TYR A 75 -1.17 8.41 -2.37
C TYR A 75 0.03 7.50 -2.13
N VAL A 76 -0.24 6.22 -1.89
CA VAL A 76 0.79 5.18 -1.82
C VAL A 76 0.90 4.50 -3.18
N VAL A 77 2.12 4.17 -3.58
CA VAL A 77 2.37 3.59 -4.89
C VAL A 77 3.13 2.27 -4.75
N VAL A 78 2.66 1.21 -5.39
CA VAL A 78 3.45 -0.01 -5.60
C VAL A 78 4.11 0.08 -6.96
N SER A 79 5.40 -0.20 -7.00
CA SER A 79 6.23 -0.12 -8.19
C SER A 79 6.76 -1.50 -8.57
N LEU A 80 6.55 -1.93 -9.80
CA LEU A 80 7.22 -3.09 -10.37
C LEU A 80 8.52 -2.63 -11.03
N GLN A 81 9.64 -3.05 -10.46
CA GLN A 81 10.98 -2.77 -10.96
C GLN A 81 11.48 -3.92 -11.83
N ASN A 82 12.12 -3.59 -12.93
CA ASN A 82 12.88 -4.52 -13.76
C ASN A 82 14.37 -4.49 -13.39
N PHE A 83 15.21 -5.20 -14.16
CA PHE A 83 16.66 -5.24 -13.97
C PHE A 83 17.26 -3.84 -13.77
N GLY A 84 18.01 -3.66 -12.68
CA GLY A 84 18.65 -2.38 -12.38
C GLY A 84 18.96 -2.20 -10.89
N TYR A 85 18.73 -0.99 -10.38
CA TYR A 85 19.10 -0.59 -9.02
C TYR A 85 18.48 -1.49 -7.93
N TRP A 86 17.22 -1.92 -8.09
CA TRP A 86 16.48 -2.67 -7.07
C TRP A 86 16.60 -4.18 -7.19
N THR A 87 16.87 -4.68 -8.37
CA THR A 87 16.80 -6.12 -8.64
C THR A 87 17.60 -6.51 -9.88
N SER A 88 18.00 -7.79 -9.91
CA SER A 88 18.53 -8.42 -11.12
C SER A 88 17.45 -9.13 -11.98
N LYS A 89 16.18 -9.02 -11.58
CA LYS A 89 15.00 -9.63 -12.25
C LYS A 89 13.82 -8.68 -12.11
N GLY A 90 12.59 -9.21 -11.95
CA GLY A 90 11.43 -8.45 -11.54
C GLY A 90 11.35 -8.31 -10.01
N HIS A 91 10.89 -7.15 -9.50
CA HIS A 91 10.74 -6.92 -8.07
C HIS A 91 9.70 -5.85 -7.76
N TYR A 92 8.87 -6.10 -6.75
CA TYR A 92 7.91 -5.12 -6.24
C TYR A 92 8.48 -4.40 -5.03
N ILE A 93 8.33 -3.08 -5.02
CA ILE A 93 8.62 -2.19 -3.88
C ILE A 93 7.40 -1.30 -3.59
N VAL A 94 7.26 -0.86 -2.34
CA VAL A 94 6.20 0.06 -1.93
C VAL A 94 6.79 1.43 -1.68
N LEU A 95 6.19 2.45 -2.28
CA LEU A 95 6.55 3.86 -2.15
C LEU A 95 5.48 4.51 -1.28
N GLU A 96 5.84 4.94 -0.08
CA GLU A 96 4.87 5.43 0.92
C GLU A 96 4.61 6.92 0.81
N LYS A 97 5.64 7.69 0.55
CA LYS A 97 5.57 9.16 0.43
C LYS A 97 6.82 9.71 -0.22
N VAL A 98 6.74 10.96 -0.64
CA VAL A 98 7.88 11.77 -1.10
C VAL A 98 7.95 13.06 -0.27
N ASP A 99 9.17 13.49 0.04
CA ASP A 99 9.48 14.77 0.70
C ASP A 99 10.87 15.26 0.24
N GLU A 100 11.42 16.30 0.88
CA GLU A 100 12.73 16.91 0.54
C GLU A 100 13.90 15.93 0.63
N ASP A 101 13.81 14.90 1.49
CA ASP A 101 14.82 13.86 1.65
C ASP A 101 14.69 12.74 0.60
N GLY A 102 13.64 12.76 -0.21
CA GLY A 102 13.36 11.78 -1.26
C GLY A 102 12.13 10.91 -1.01
N VAL A 103 12.06 9.81 -1.74
CA VAL A 103 10.94 8.85 -1.65
C VAL A 103 11.20 7.83 -0.56
N GLN A 104 10.27 7.68 0.35
CA GLN A 104 10.30 6.61 1.35
C GLN A 104 9.89 5.29 0.71
N VAL A 105 10.81 4.33 0.71
CA VAL A 105 10.64 3.03 0.06
C VAL A 105 10.64 1.92 1.09
N ARG A 106 9.70 0.98 0.94
CA ARG A 106 9.72 -0.31 1.64
C ARG A 106 10.07 -1.40 0.64
N ASP A 107 11.22 -2.00 0.87
CA ASP A 107 11.74 -3.10 0.05
C ASP A 107 11.77 -4.39 0.88
N SER A 108 11.12 -5.43 0.39
CA SER A 108 11.10 -6.76 1.02
C SER A 108 12.38 -7.55 0.80
N ASN A 109 13.28 -7.07 -0.05
CA ASN A 109 14.50 -7.80 -0.41
C ASN A 109 15.67 -7.48 0.51
N VAL A 110 15.77 -8.22 1.62
CA VAL A 110 16.87 -8.08 2.59
C VAL A 110 18.28 -8.28 1.99
N TYR A 111 18.40 -8.92 0.82
CA TYR A 111 19.68 -9.04 0.14
C TYR A 111 20.18 -7.73 -0.45
N ASN A 112 19.26 -6.81 -0.81
CA ASN A 112 19.62 -5.47 -1.25
C ASN A 112 20.31 -4.71 -0.13
N TYR A 113 19.87 -4.84 1.12
CA TYR A 113 20.49 -4.22 2.29
C TYR A 113 21.92 -4.71 2.56
N LYS A 114 22.24 -5.97 2.19
CA LYS A 114 23.57 -6.55 2.36
C LYS A 114 24.52 -6.17 1.24
N LYS A 115 24.02 -6.10 0.01
CA LYS A 115 24.81 -5.85 -1.19
C LYS A 115 25.00 -4.37 -1.47
N LEU A 116 24.01 -3.59 -1.18
CA LEU A 116 23.93 -2.16 -1.48
C LEU A 116 23.61 -1.39 -0.18
N PRO A 117 24.64 -0.93 0.56
CA PRO A 117 24.45 -0.20 1.82
C PRO A 117 23.49 0.98 1.71
N ALA A 118 23.37 1.59 0.51
CA ALA A 118 22.40 2.66 0.25
C ALA A 118 20.96 2.22 0.47
N HIS A 119 20.63 0.94 0.25
CA HIS A 119 19.29 0.41 0.50
C HIS A 119 18.95 0.21 1.99
N LYS A 120 19.91 0.38 2.89
CA LYS A 120 19.63 0.42 4.34
C LYS A 120 18.88 1.71 4.74
N ASN A 121 18.98 2.72 3.91
CA ASN A 121 18.22 3.95 4.08
C ASN A 121 16.85 3.77 3.43
N ASP A 122 15.80 4.04 4.15
CA ASP A 122 14.42 4.00 3.63
C ASP A 122 14.13 5.15 2.65
N ARG A 123 15.07 6.10 2.47
CA ARG A 123 14.94 7.28 1.61
C ARG A 123 15.79 7.15 0.37
N HIS A 124 15.16 7.32 -0.79
CA HIS A 124 15.83 7.19 -2.08
C HIS A 124 15.46 8.32 -3.02
N ALA A 125 16.45 8.81 -3.76
CA ALA A 125 16.21 9.79 -4.80
C ALA A 125 15.33 9.19 -5.91
N TRP A 126 14.37 9.97 -6.42
CA TRP A 126 13.46 9.54 -7.48
C TRP A 126 14.16 8.94 -8.70
N LYS A 127 15.32 9.52 -9.08
CA LYS A 127 16.16 9.02 -10.18
C LYS A 127 16.65 7.57 -10.02
N ASN A 128 16.60 7.00 -8.82
CA ASN A 128 16.96 5.60 -8.56
C ASN A 128 15.74 4.67 -8.64
N ILE A 129 14.54 5.22 -8.80
CA ILE A 129 13.28 4.48 -8.79
C ILE A 129 12.70 4.37 -10.20
N TYR A 130 12.53 5.50 -10.90
CA TYR A 130 11.78 5.52 -12.15
C TYR A 130 12.47 4.85 -13.34
N PRO A 131 13.82 4.81 -13.50
CA PRO A 131 14.43 4.40 -14.77
C PRO A 131 14.18 2.95 -15.15
N ASN A 132 13.98 2.09 -14.15
CA ASN A 132 13.80 0.64 -14.36
C ASN A 132 12.38 0.17 -14.00
N ASN A 133 11.45 1.08 -13.86
CA ASN A 133 10.08 0.73 -13.57
C ASN A 133 9.36 0.20 -14.81
N VAL A 134 8.45 -0.75 -14.57
CA VAL A 134 7.57 -1.33 -15.59
C VAL A 134 6.15 -0.78 -15.46
N SER A 135 5.71 -0.57 -14.23
CA SER A 135 4.34 -0.14 -13.93
C SER A 135 4.20 0.31 -12.49
N TRP A 136 3.27 1.21 -12.24
CA TRP A 136 2.89 1.67 -10.91
C TRP A 136 1.40 1.45 -10.66
N TRP A 137 1.04 1.00 -9.44
CA TRP A 137 -0.31 0.90 -8.92
C TRP A 137 -0.48 1.94 -7.81
N VAL A 138 -1.46 2.82 -7.94
CA VAL A 138 -1.74 3.92 -7.03
C VAL A 138 -2.87 3.52 -6.09
N PHE A 139 -2.70 3.80 -4.78
CA PHE A 139 -3.65 3.41 -3.75
C PHE A 139 -4.05 4.60 -2.89
N GLU A 140 -5.33 4.66 -2.59
CA GLU A 140 -5.91 5.64 -1.69
C GLU A 140 -6.26 4.97 -0.37
N LYS A 141 -5.78 5.56 0.75
CA LYS A 141 -6.22 5.16 2.08
C LYS A 141 -7.71 5.45 2.18
N LYS A 142 -8.51 4.45 2.55
CA LYS A 142 -9.93 4.67 2.81
C LYS A 142 -10.04 5.78 3.84
N GLN A 143 -10.46 6.94 3.41
CA GLN A 143 -10.85 7.96 4.36
C GLN A 143 -12.07 7.41 5.10
N VAL A 144 -11.83 6.89 6.29
CA VAL A 144 -12.91 6.76 7.25
C VAL A 144 -13.28 8.20 7.60
N ARG A 145 -14.12 8.79 6.77
CA ARG A 145 -14.84 9.98 7.18
C ARG A 145 -15.68 9.51 8.36
N SER A 146 -15.14 9.75 9.55
CA SER A 146 -15.94 9.62 10.76
C SER A 146 -17.17 10.52 10.53
N PRO A 147 -18.37 9.98 10.34
CA PRO A 147 -19.50 10.84 10.11
C PRO A 147 -19.63 11.69 11.36
N LEU A 148 -19.56 13.02 11.17
CA LEU A 148 -19.88 13.95 12.23
C LEU A 148 -21.23 13.54 12.79
N CYS A 149 -21.31 13.28 14.08
CA CYS A 149 -22.60 13.03 14.69
C CYS A 149 -23.49 14.26 14.47
N THR A 150 -24.54 14.11 13.67
CA THR A 150 -25.46 15.19 13.32
C THR A 150 -26.12 15.83 14.53
N ARG A 151 -26.13 15.13 15.69
CA ARG A 151 -26.74 15.63 16.92
C ARG A 151 -25.77 16.39 17.82
N CYS A 152 -24.51 15.99 17.92
CA CYS A 152 -23.55 16.61 18.84
C CYS A 152 -22.27 17.10 18.19
N GLY A 153 -22.13 16.98 16.85
CA GLY A 153 -20.96 17.43 16.11
C GLY A 153 -19.66 16.68 16.46
N ASN A 154 -19.73 15.52 17.16
CA ASN A 154 -18.54 14.78 17.55
C ASN A 154 -17.83 14.20 16.32
N PRO A 155 -16.58 14.61 15.99
CA PRO A 155 -15.83 14.09 14.86
C PRO A 155 -15.37 12.63 15.04
N ASN A 156 -15.37 12.12 16.28
CA ASN A 156 -14.93 10.76 16.61
C ASN A 156 -16.12 9.83 16.88
N ALA A 157 -17.23 10.03 16.19
CA ALA A 157 -18.44 9.25 16.42
C ALA A 157 -18.27 7.75 16.12
N CYS A 158 -17.21 7.36 15.43
CA CYS A 158 -16.89 5.96 15.06
C CYS A 158 -15.43 5.65 15.33
N GLU A 159 -15.04 5.35 16.56
CA GLU A 159 -13.65 5.02 16.91
C GLU A 159 -13.21 3.61 16.48
N ASN A 160 -14.09 2.72 16.09
CA ASN A 160 -13.71 1.36 15.69
C ASN A 160 -14.35 1.01 14.36
N GLY A 161 -13.59 1.06 13.29
CA GLY A 161 -13.94 0.80 11.89
C GLY A 161 -14.58 -0.55 11.57
N ILE A 162 -15.40 -1.08 12.45
CA ILE A 162 -16.24 -2.26 12.22
C ILE A 162 -17.60 -1.75 11.75
N LEU A 163 -17.88 -1.98 10.48
CA LEU A 163 -19.18 -1.84 9.85
C LEU A 163 -20.18 -2.84 10.50
N ASN A 164 -20.65 -2.55 11.68
CA ASN A 164 -21.88 -3.13 12.17
C ASN A 164 -23.05 -2.21 11.78
N THR A 165 -24.15 -2.82 11.42
CA THR A 165 -25.35 -2.18 10.86
C THR A 165 -26.02 -1.13 11.74
N ASP A 166 -25.56 -0.94 12.96
CA ASP A 166 -26.08 0.02 13.91
C ASP A 166 -24.99 0.96 14.42
N TYR A 167 -24.78 2.06 13.70
CA TYR A 167 -23.89 3.11 14.12
C TYR A 167 -24.51 3.93 15.27
N LEU A 168 -23.97 3.76 16.46
CA LEU A 168 -24.30 4.60 17.60
C LEU A 168 -23.15 5.57 17.88
N CYS A 169 -23.45 6.86 17.96
CA CYS A 169 -22.49 7.82 18.50
C CYS A 169 -22.16 7.48 19.97
N GLN A 170 -20.90 7.21 20.29
CA GLN A 170 -20.51 6.85 21.66
C GLN A 170 -20.85 7.95 22.68
N LYS A 171 -20.82 9.23 22.26
CA LYS A 171 -21.11 10.36 23.14
C LYS A 171 -22.58 10.55 23.44
N CYS A 172 -23.44 10.42 22.44
CA CYS A 172 -24.88 10.69 22.63
C CYS A 172 -25.78 9.45 22.43
N ARG A 173 -25.18 8.30 22.10
CA ARG A 173 -25.84 7.02 21.84
C ARG A 173 -27.02 7.07 20.88
N THR A 174 -26.98 8.03 19.98
CA THR A 174 -27.99 8.15 18.92
C THR A 174 -27.54 7.38 17.68
N ALA A 175 -28.48 6.71 17.03
CA ALA A 175 -28.23 6.06 15.75
C ALA A 175 -27.71 7.09 14.75
N LEU A 176 -26.53 6.84 14.19
CA LEU A 176 -25.98 7.65 13.11
C LEU A 176 -26.69 7.21 11.85
N CYS A 177 -27.21 8.18 11.11
CA CYS A 177 -28.04 8.04 9.94
C CYS A 177 -27.66 6.86 9.04
N ARG A 178 -28.63 6.02 8.74
CA ARG A 178 -28.61 5.13 7.58
C ARG A 178 -28.69 6.01 6.32
N ARG A 179 -27.70 5.93 5.47
CA ARG A 179 -27.84 6.25 4.05
C ARG A 179 -27.35 5.07 3.25
#